data_d237acdaa212ec248190a42c89e308f7
#
_entry.id   d237acdaa212ec248190a42c89e308f7
#
_cell.length_a   1.000
_cell.length_b   1.000
_cell.length_c   1.000
_cell.angle_alpha   90.00
_cell.angle_beta   90.00
_cell.angle_gamma   90.00
#
_symmetry.space_group_name_H-M   'P 1'
#
loop_
_entity.id
_entity.type
_entity.pdbx_description
1 polymer ?
#
loop_
_entity_poly.entity_id
_entity_poly.type
_entity_poly.pdbx_seq_one_letter_code
_entity_poly.pdbx_strand_id
1 'polypeptide(L)'
;RAFAGQRCEGDVNSVIGFAVKNDPQAFIDIAKGYSKSDDFQFGLESYDAVGEFINCIDGLFSSALSNENIDIEILPQFAYENQIAKGNAYVLPIYINGCEVSLYIAVDSDVTIGQMPVTRKLAVKAGSVDEGDKHTVLIVDDSGMSRMMLRNILEDAGYCIVAEASDGLEGELAYKQYAPDVVTLDITMPNM
;
A
#
# COMPACT_ATOMS: atom_id res chain seq x y z
N ARG A 1 10.85 8.57 -12.51
CA ARG A 1 10.41 7.23 -12.90
C ARG A 1 10.11 6.42 -11.65
N ALA A 2 8.98 5.77 -11.60
CA ALA A 2 8.64 4.86 -10.52
C ALA A 2 7.80 3.70 -11.07
N PHE A 3 7.85 2.58 -10.37
CA PHE A 3 7.04 1.41 -10.62
C PHE A 3 6.49 0.91 -9.27
N ALA A 4 5.20 0.65 -9.20
CA ALA A 4 4.58 -0.06 -8.10
C ALA A 4 3.85 -1.28 -8.66
N GLY A 5 3.97 -2.43 -8.01
CA GLY A 5 3.42 -3.66 -8.53
C GLY A 5 3.24 -4.73 -7.47
N GLN A 6 2.64 -5.83 -7.88
CA GLN A 6 2.40 -7.00 -7.08
C GLN A 6 2.61 -8.26 -7.92
N ARG A 7 3.07 -9.32 -7.27
CA ARG A 7 3.26 -10.62 -7.88
C ARG A 7 2.21 -11.60 -7.35
N CYS A 8 1.70 -12.41 -8.23
CA CYS A 8 0.90 -13.58 -7.87
C CYS A 8 1.63 -14.85 -8.32
N GLU A 9 1.57 -15.90 -7.53
CA GLU A 9 2.18 -17.19 -7.78
C GLU A 9 1.15 -18.31 -7.58
N GLY A 10 1.28 -19.41 -8.32
CA GLY A 10 0.38 -20.56 -8.22
C GLY A 10 0.21 -21.25 -9.56
N ASP A 11 -1.02 -21.64 -9.90
CA ASP A 11 -1.34 -22.25 -11.19
C ASP A 11 -1.00 -21.31 -12.36
N VAL A 12 -1.06 -20.00 -12.12
CA VAL A 12 -0.62 -18.94 -13.03
C VAL A 12 0.27 -17.98 -12.26
N ASN A 13 1.47 -17.71 -12.79
CA ASN A 13 2.34 -16.69 -12.25
C ASN A 13 2.11 -15.37 -12.97
N SER A 14 1.92 -14.28 -12.24
CA SER A 14 1.72 -12.97 -12.85
C SER A 14 2.38 -11.84 -12.08
N VAL A 15 2.63 -10.74 -12.77
CA VAL A 15 3.01 -9.47 -12.19
C VAL A 15 2.11 -8.40 -12.79
N ILE A 16 1.39 -7.69 -11.93
CA ILE A 16 0.60 -6.52 -12.32
C ILE A 16 1.22 -5.29 -11.67
N GLY A 17 1.30 -4.18 -12.38
CA GLY A 17 1.87 -2.97 -11.81
C GLY A 17 1.64 -1.73 -12.66
N PHE A 18 1.83 -0.59 -12.02
CA PHE A 18 1.79 0.72 -12.66
C PHE A 18 3.18 1.35 -12.72
N ALA A 19 3.48 2.00 -13.81
CA ALA A 19 4.71 2.75 -13.97
C ALA A 19 4.46 4.19 -14.45
N VAL A 20 5.20 5.13 -13.87
CA VAL A 20 5.28 6.52 -14.35
C VAL A 20 6.68 6.80 -14.85
N LYS A 21 6.80 7.41 -16.03
CA LYS A 21 8.10 7.68 -16.67
C LYS A 21 8.61 9.08 -16.42
N ASN A 22 7.78 10.08 -16.58
CA ASN A 22 8.20 11.49 -16.57
C ASN A 22 7.42 12.32 -15.56
N ASP A 23 6.15 12.04 -15.36
CA ASP A 23 5.27 12.80 -14.49
C ASP A 23 4.72 11.88 -13.40
N PRO A 24 5.06 12.14 -12.12
CA PRO A 24 4.54 11.37 -11.00
C PRO A 24 3.08 11.69 -10.66
N GLN A 25 2.47 12.70 -11.29
CA GLN A 25 1.14 13.17 -10.94
C GLN A 25 0.09 12.06 -11.02
N ALA A 26 0.21 11.14 -11.98
CA ALA A 26 -0.71 10.01 -12.10
C ALA A 26 -0.71 9.10 -10.85
N PHE A 27 0.45 8.90 -10.19
CA PHE A 27 0.52 8.15 -8.93
C PHE A 27 -0.15 8.90 -7.79
N ILE A 28 0.06 10.21 -7.72
CA ILE A 28 -0.61 11.08 -6.74
C ILE A 28 -2.13 11.05 -6.96
N ASP A 29 -2.58 11.10 -8.19
CA ASP A 29 -4.01 11.10 -8.52
C ASP A 29 -4.67 9.74 -8.21
N ILE A 30 -3.98 8.63 -8.44
CA ILE A 30 -4.43 7.29 -8.00
C ILE A 30 -4.55 7.26 -6.48
N ALA A 31 -3.51 7.72 -5.76
CA ALA A 31 -3.49 7.75 -4.32
C ALA A 31 -4.64 8.57 -3.73
N LYS A 32 -4.86 9.77 -4.25
CA LYS A 32 -5.97 10.64 -3.86
C LYS A 32 -7.34 10.01 -4.13
N GLY A 33 -7.51 9.42 -5.31
CA GLY A 33 -8.77 8.77 -5.70
C GLY A 33 -9.08 7.55 -4.82
N TYR A 34 -8.07 6.77 -4.49
CA TYR A 34 -8.21 5.57 -3.68
C TYR A 34 -8.51 5.90 -2.21
N SER A 35 -7.75 6.82 -1.62
CA SER A 35 -7.86 7.18 -0.20
C SER A 35 -8.94 8.22 0.10
N LYS A 36 -9.49 8.87 -0.93
CA LYS A 36 -10.40 10.03 -0.79
C LYS A 36 -9.79 11.19 0.00
N SER A 37 -8.47 11.31 0.00
CA SER A 37 -7.71 12.38 0.65
C SER A 37 -6.97 13.21 -0.39
N ASP A 38 -6.91 14.53 -0.19
CA ASP A 38 -6.20 15.45 -1.09
C ASP A 38 -4.74 15.68 -0.70
N ASP A 39 -4.29 15.15 0.44
CA ASP A 39 -2.98 15.43 1.03
C ASP A 39 -1.94 14.34 0.70
N PHE A 40 -1.68 14.13 -0.59
CA PHE A 40 -0.64 13.24 -1.05
C PHE A 40 0.48 13.96 -1.77
N GLN A 41 1.72 13.58 -1.42
CA GLN A 41 2.93 13.93 -2.15
C GLN A 41 3.50 12.68 -2.84
N PHE A 42 4.26 12.90 -3.91
CA PHE A 42 4.99 11.81 -4.56
C PHE A 42 6.07 11.27 -3.62
N GLY A 43 6.02 10.00 -3.31
CA GLY A 43 6.93 9.31 -2.40
C GLY A 43 6.30 8.05 -1.83
N LEU A 44 6.76 7.61 -0.67
CA LEU A 44 6.35 6.36 -0.04
C LEU A 44 4.83 6.23 0.10
N GLU A 45 4.16 7.27 0.57
CA GLU A 45 2.71 7.26 0.77
C GLU A 45 1.94 7.04 -0.54
N SER A 46 2.38 7.69 -1.64
CA SER A 46 1.76 7.47 -2.95
C SER A 46 2.08 6.09 -3.52
N TYR A 47 3.25 5.52 -3.23
CA TYR A 47 3.60 4.16 -3.63
C TYR A 47 2.77 3.13 -2.88
N ASP A 48 2.60 3.29 -1.57
CA ASP A 48 1.76 2.43 -0.75
C ASP A 48 0.31 2.46 -1.24
N ALA A 49 -0.24 3.65 -1.48
CA ALA A 49 -1.60 3.80 -2.00
C ALA A 49 -1.80 3.14 -3.38
N VAL A 50 -0.83 3.30 -4.29
CA VAL A 50 -0.85 2.63 -5.60
C VAL A 50 -0.72 1.11 -5.43
N GLY A 51 0.13 0.65 -4.50
CA GLY A 51 0.27 -0.75 -4.15
C GLY A 51 -1.04 -1.36 -3.64
N GLU A 52 -1.72 -0.69 -2.71
CA GLU A 52 -3.02 -1.13 -2.20
C GLU A 52 -4.10 -1.14 -3.29
N PHE A 53 -4.08 -0.18 -4.19
CA PHE A 53 -4.97 -0.19 -5.36
C PHE A 53 -4.70 -1.40 -6.26
N ILE A 54 -3.42 -1.75 -6.49
CA ILE A 54 -3.04 -2.96 -7.23
C ILE A 54 -3.50 -4.21 -6.49
N ASN A 55 -3.34 -4.26 -5.16
CA ASN A 55 -3.80 -5.37 -4.34
C ASN A 55 -5.32 -5.61 -4.46
N CYS A 56 -6.11 -4.55 -4.56
CA CYS A 56 -7.54 -4.68 -4.86
C CYS A 56 -7.79 -5.29 -6.26
N ILE A 57 -7.01 -4.89 -7.27
CA ILE A 57 -7.11 -5.45 -8.63
C ILE A 57 -6.75 -6.93 -8.62
N ASP A 58 -5.63 -7.30 -7.97
CA ASP A 58 -5.17 -8.68 -7.87
C ASP A 58 -6.13 -9.55 -7.06
N GLY A 59 -6.78 -9.00 -6.03
CA GLY A 59 -7.84 -9.68 -5.29
C GLY A 59 -9.06 -9.99 -6.16
N LEU A 60 -9.48 -9.08 -7.02
CA LEU A 60 -10.55 -9.31 -7.99
C LEU A 60 -10.13 -10.34 -9.04
N PHE A 61 -8.89 -10.28 -9.51
CA PHE A 61 -8.32 -11.22 -10.47
C PHE A 61 -8.24 -12.62 -9.88
N SER A 62 -7.71 -12.77 -8.67
CA SER A 62 -7.67 -14.05 -7.93
C SER A 62 -9.08 -14.65 -7.75
N SER A 63 -10.05 -13.82 -7.37
CA SER A 63 -11.43 -14.28 -7.22
C SER A 63 -12.05 -14.75 -8.54
N ALA A 64 -11.72 -14.07 -9.65
CA ALA A 64 -12.17 -14.48 -10.98
C ALA A 64 -11.55 -15.80 -11.40
N LEU A 65 -10.25 -16.01 -11.17
CA LEU A 65 -9.53 -17.23 -11.46
C LEU A 65 -10.02 -18.42 -10.61
N SER A 66 -10.29 -18.19 -9.34
CA SER A 66 -10.81 -19.22 -8.43
C SER A 66 -12.18 -19.76 -8.87
N ASN A 67 -13.01 -18.95 -9.51
CA ASN A 67 -14.27 -19.39 -10.12
C ASN A 67 -14.05 -20.38 -11.30
N GLU A 68 -12.87 -20.36 -11.90
CA GLU A 68 -12.44 -21.28 -12.97
C GLU A 68 -11.58 -22.44 -12.44
N ASN A 69 -11.50 -22.61 -11.11
CA ASN A 69 -10.65 -23.59 -10.40
C ASN A 69 -9.14 -23.37 -10.67
N ILE A 70 -8.71 -22.13 -10.80
CA ILE A 70 -7.30 -21.73 -10.91
C ILE A 70 -6.95 -21.01 -9.60
N ASP A 71 -5.99 -21.55 -8.86
CA ASP A 71 -5.57 -21.01 -7.58
C ASP A 71 -4.27 -20.23 -7.70
N ILE A 72 -4.28 -18.99 -7.18
CA ILE A 72 -3.09 -18.13 -7.09
C ILE A 72 -2.97 -17.55 -5.69
N GLU A 73 -1.73 -17.38 -5.23
CA GLU A 73 -1.37 -16.65 -4.02
C GLU A 73 -0.90 -15.25 -4.39
N ILE A 74 -1.44 -14.24 -3.73
CA ILE A 74 -1.05 -12.84 -3.91
C ILE A 74 0.09 -12.55 -2.94
N LEU A 75 1.26 -12.18 -3.47
CA LEU A 75 2.43 -11.84 -2.67
C LEU A 75 2.41 -10.35 -2.26
N PRO A 76 3.23 -9.94 -1.29
CA PRO A 76 3.32 -8.55 -0.89
C PRO A 76 3.64 -7.60 -2.05
N GLN A 77 3.05 -6.42 -2.04
CA GLN A 77 3.31 -5.38 -3.02
C GLN A 77 4.73 -4.83 -2.89
N PHE A 78 5.25 -4.28 -3.97
CA PHE A 78 6.57 -3.67 -4.03
C PHE A 78 6.55 -2.38 -4.85
N ALA A 79 7.47 -1.47 -4.54
CA ALA A 79 7.68 -0.25 -5.32
C ALA A 79 9.16 0.04 -5.53
N TYR A 80 9.48 0.60 -6.68
CA TYR A 80 10.85 0.95 -7.07
C TYR A 80 10.92 2.32 -7.70
N GLU A 81 11.87 3.14 -7.24
CA GLU A 81 12.23 4.39 -7.89
C GLU A 81 13.33 4.20 -8.93
N ASN A 82 13.26 5.03 -9.98
CA ASN A 82 14.27 5.12 -11.04
C ASN A 82 14.56 3.81 -11.80
N GLN A 83 13.65 2.86 -11.73
CA GLN A 83 13.78 1.57 -12.36
C GLN A 83 12.64 1.32 -13.35
N ILE A 84 12.87 0.42 -14.27
CA ILE A 84 11.91 -0.01 -15.29
C ILE A 84 11.81 -1.51 -15.17
N ALA A 85 10.58 -2.03 -15.19
CA ALA A 85 10.36 -3.47 -15.34
C ALA A 85 10.98 -3.94 -16.67
N LYS A 86 11.80 -4.98 -16.61
CA LYS A 86 12.40 -5.63 -17.78
C LYS A 86 11.82 -7.02 -17.90
N GLY A 87 11.39 -7.37 -19.09
CA GLY A 87 10.81 -8.69 -19.39
C GLY A 87 9.67 -8.58 -20.39
N ASN A 88 9.07 -9.73 -20.70
CA ASN A 88 7.93 -9.79 -21.58
C ASN A 88 6.66 -9.41 -20.79
N ALA A 89 6.18 -8.22 -21.00
CA ALA A 89 4.93 -7.75 -20.39
C ALA A 89 4.07 -7.05 -21.43
N TYR A 90 2.76 -7.15 -21.27
CA TYR A 90 1.83 -6.26 -21.93
C TYR A 90 1.91 -4.91 -21.24
N VAL A 91 2.04 -3.84 -22.02
CA VAL A 91 2.13 -2.47 -21.50
C VAL A 91 1.00 -1.66 -22.12
N LEU A 92 0.08 -1.23 -21.29
CA LEU A 92 -1.09 -0.48 -21.72
C LEU A 92 -0.98 0.96 -21.18
N PRO A 93 -0.97 1.98 -22.04
CA PRO A 93 -1.04 3.36 -21.58
C PRO A 93 -2.45 3.65 -21.06
N ILE A 94 -2.51 4.20 -19.87
CA ILE A 94 -3.74 4.66 -19.22
C ILE A 94 -3.55 6.15 -18.93
N TYR A 95 -4.62 6.92 -19.03
CA TYR A 95 -4.60 8.35 -18.72
C TYR A 95 -5.49 8.63 -17.51
N ILE A 96 -4.90 9.20 -16.48
CA ILE A 96 -5.57 9.62 -15.24
C ILE A 96 -5.42 11.13 -15.12
N ASN A 97 -6.54 11.86 -15.17
CA ASN A 97 -6.54 13.34 -15.17
C ASN A 97 -5.61 13.97 -16.21
N GLY A 98 -5.45 13.30 -17.38
CA GLY A 98 -4.57 13.75 -18.45
C GLY A 98 -3.10 13.35 -18.29
N CYS A 99 -2.70 12.74 -17.19
CA CYS A 99 -1.35 12.23 -16.95
C CYS A 99 -1.24 10.75 -17.35
N GLU A 100 -0.20 10.40 -18.10
CA GLU A 100 0.04 9.03 -18.56
C GLU A 100 0.63 8.18 -17.44
N VAL A 101 0.01 7.02 -17.20
CA VAL A 101 0.57 5.92 -16.42
C VAL A 101 0.54 4.66 -17.28
N SER A 102 1.58 3.86 -17.22
CA SER A 102 1.63 2.58 -17.95
C SER A 102 1.21 1.44 -17.02
N LEU A 103 0.16 0.71 -17.36
CA LEU A 103 -0.19 -0.54 -16.73
C LEU A 103 0.66 -1.67 -17.35
N TYR A 104 1.37 -2.40 -16.50
CA TYR A 104 2.15 -3.58 -16.86
C TYR A 104 1.41 -4.83 -16.41
N ILE A 105 1.29 -5.79 -17.32
CA ILE A 105 0.74 -7.12 -17.05
C ILE A 105 1.69 -8.13 -17.64
N ALA A 106 2.32 -8.96 -16.80
CA ALA A 106 3.14 -10.09 -17.21
C ALA A 106 2.50 -11.38 -16.69
N VAL A 107 2.41 -12.39 -17.54
CA VAL A 107 1.86 -13.71 -17.21
C VAL A 107 2.88 -14.75 -17.63
N ASP A 108 3.20 -15.68 -16.72
CA ASP A 108 4.15 -16.77 -16.89
C ASP A 108 5.49 -16.37 -17.53
N SER A 109 5.91 -15.13 -17.26
CA SER A 109 7.14 -14.58 -17.81
C SER A 109 8.07 -14.10 -16.71
N ASP A 110 9.38 -14.27 -16.93
CA ASP A 110 10.42 -13.72 -16.07
C ASP A 110 10.45 -12.19 -16.20
N VAL A 111 9.73 -11.50 -15.32
CA VAL A 111 9.87 -10.06 -15.15
C VAL A 111 10.87 -9.79 -14.03
N THR A 112 12.04 -9.35 -14.39
CA THR A 112 13.02 -8.82 -13.45
C THR A 112 12.73 -7.34 -13.21
N ILE A 113 12.41 -7.00 -11.98
CA ILE A 113 12.29 -5.64 -11.51
C ILE A 113 13.57 -5.31 -10.76
N GLY A 114 14.11 -4.14 -11.01
CA GLY A 114 15.41 -3.75 -10.49
C GLY A 114 15.56 -3.83 -8.97
N GLN A 115 16.82 -3.87 -8.51
CA GLN A 115 17.24 -4.42 -7.23
C GLN A 115 17.20 -3.48 -6.00
N MET A 116 16.49 -2.36 -6.00
CA MET A 116 16.45 -1.54 -4.78
C MET A 116 15.01 -1.29 -4.32
N PRO A 117 14.57 -1.97 -3.25
CA PRO A 117 13.35 -1.57 -2.56
C PRO A 117 13.51 -0.17 -1.99
N VAL A 118 12.45 0.63 -2.03
CA VAL A 118 12.41 1.90 -1.31
C VAL A 118 12.42 1.57 0.17
N THR A 119 13.53 1.87 0.85
CA THR A 119 13.64 1.64 2.29
C THR A 119 12.74 2.61 3.03
N ARG A 120 11.75 2.09 3.74
CA ARG A 120 10.93 2.84 4.68
C ARG A 120 11.82 3.52 5.73
N LYS A 121 11.79 4.84 5.81
CA LYS A 121 12.13 5.58 7.02
C LYS A 121 10.85 5.81 7.78
N LEU A 122 10.67 5.05 8.83
CA LEU A 122 9.51 5.13 9.69
C LEU A 122 9.56 6.40 10.52
N ALA A 123 8.52 7.20 10.42
CA ALA A 123 8.25 8.27 11.37
C ALA A 123 7.04 7.87 12.22
N VAL A 124 7.28 7.54 13.47
CA VAL A 124 6.20 7.43 14.45
C VAL A 124 5.68 8.85 14.69
N LYS A 125 4.47 9.13 14.23
CA LYS A 125 3.78 10.37 14.58
C LYS A 125 3.02 10.14 15.88
N ALA A 126 3.49 10.71 16.97
CA ALA A 126 2.71 10.79 18.19
C ALA A 126 1.60 11.85 18.01
N GLY A 127 0.35 11.43 18.12
CA GLY A 127 -0.79 12.36 18.18
C GLY A 127 -0.81 13.10 19.51
N SER A 128 -1.23 14.35 19.52
CA SER A 128 -1.51 15.07 20.77
C SER A 128 -2.82 14.55 21.35
N VAL A 129 -2.77 14.15 22.62
CA VAL A 129 -3.97 13.74 23.38
C VAL A 129 -4.75 15.00 23.72
N ASP A 130 -5.92 15.21 23.16
CA ASP A 130 -6.88 16.18 23.66
C ASP A 130 -7.64 15.56 24.83
N GLU A 131 -7.57 16.21 25.99
CA GLU A 131 -8.19 15.76 27.25
C GLU A 131 -9.72 15.88 27.16
N GLY A 132 -10.39 14.83 26.72
CA GLY A 132 -11.85 14.71 26.81
C GLY A 132 -12.31 13.36 26.30
N ASP A 133 -12.89 12.59 27.18
CA ASP A 133 -13.79 11.40 27.04
C ASP A 133 -13.80 10.57 25.72
N LYS A 134 -12.73 10.67 24.90
CA LYS A 134 -12.56 9.90 23.66
C LYS A 134 -11.71 8.68 23.95
N HIS A 135 -12.18 7.52 23.54
CA HIS A 135 -11.36 6.30 23.58
C HIS A 135 -10.13 6.47 22.71
N THR A 136 -8.99 6.08 23.26
CA THR A 136 -7.68 6.18 22.61
C THR A 136 -7.37 4.93 21.80
N VAL A 137 -6.80 5.10 20.61
CA VAL A 137 -6.51 4.00 19.70
C VAL A 137 -5.05 4.05 19.25
N LEU A 138 -4.40 2.89 19.26
CA LEU A 138 -3.15 2.61 18.58
C LEU A 138 -3.45 1.83 17.30
N ILE A 139 -2.92 2.29 16.16
CA ILE A 139 -3.03 1.60 14.88
C ILE A 139 -1.69 0.93 14.57
N VAL A 140 -1.71 -0.41 14.37
CA VAL A 140 -0.52 -1.19 14.03
C VAL A 140 -0.79 -1.95 12.73
N ASP A 141 -0.09 -1.55 11.66
CA ASP A 141 -0.28 -2.08 10.31
C ASP A 141 0.96 -1.69 9.49
N ASP A 142 1.50 -2.56 8.65
CA ASP A 142 2.71 -2.26 7.89
C ASP A 142 2.44 -1.36 6.68
N SER A 143 1.20 -1.35 6.16
CA SER A 143 0.78 -0.46 5.10
C SER A 143 0.49 0.96 5.63
N GLY A 144 1.27 1.94 5.19
CA GLY A 144 1.02 3.35 5.52
C GLY A 144 -0.35 3.84 5.06
N MET A 145 -0.87 3.25 3.98
CA MET A 145 -2.18 3.56 3.46
C MET A 145 -3.30 3.02 4.35
N SER A 146 -3.20 1.76 4.79
CA SER A 146 -4.16 1.16 5.71
C SER A 146 -4.22 1.97 7.00
N ARG A 147 -3.06 2.36 7.56
CA ARG A 147 -3.01 3.21 8.76
C ARG A 147 -3.75 4.54 8.56
N MET A 148 -3.52 5.21 7.42
CA MET A 148 -4.18 6.47 7.12
C MET A 148 -5.70 6.31 6.96
N MET A 149 -6.15 5.25 6.28
CA MET A 149 -7.58 4.96 6.12
C MET A 149 -8.23 4.68 7.48
N LEU A 150 -7.61 3.83 8.31
CA LEU A 150 -8.09 3.52 9.65
C LEU A 150 -8.14 4.78 10.53
N ARG A 151 -7.09 5.62 10.47
CA ARG A 151 -7.07 6.91 11.16
C ARG A 151 -8.29 7.75 10.80
N ASN A 152 -8.52 7.98 9.51
CA ASN A 152 -9.64 8.82 9.05
C ASN A 152 -10.99 8.26 9.54
N ILE A 153 -11.20 6.94 9.40
CA ILE A 153 -12.44 6.28 9.85
C ILE A 153 -12.62 6.43 11.36
N LEU A 154 -11.56 6.20 12.13
CA LEU A 154 -11.64 6.22 13.59
C LEU A 154 -11.77 7.66 14.15
N GLU A 155 -11.07 8.64 13.56
CA GLU A 155 -11.20 10.04 13.93
C GLU A 155 -12.61 10.56 13.60
N ASP A 156 -13.17 10.22 12.43
CA ASP A 156 -14.56 10.55 12.05
C ASP A 156 -15.58 9.90 12.98
N ALA A 157 -15.27 8.70 13.51
CA ALA A 157 -16.10 8.01 14.50
C ALA A 157 -15.92 8.56 15.94
N GLY A 158 -15.03 9.54 16.14
CA GLY A 158 -14.82 10.21 17.41
C GLY A 158 -13.75 9.60 18.31
N TYR A 159 -12.95 8.63 17.82
CA TYR A 159 -11.80 8.10 18.53
C TYR A 159 -10.60 9.04 18.47
N CYS A 160 -9.67 8.89 19.42
CA CYS A 160 -8.40 9.62 19.45
C CYS A 160 -7.24 8.69 19.09
N ILE A 161 -6.56 8.93 17.98
CA ILE A 161 -5.39 8.14 17.59
C ILE A 161 -4.17 8.65 18.36
N VAL A 162 -3.69 7.84 19.32
CA VAL A 162 -2.55 8.23 20.18
C VAL A 162 -1.20 7.83 19.56
N ALA A 163 -1.16 6.80 18.72
CA ALA A 163 0.04 6.42 17.99
C ALA A 163 -0.29 5.55 16.78
N GLU A 164 0.67 5.48 15.86
CA GLU A 164 0.72 4.52 14.76
C GLU A 164 2.05 3.78 14.78
N ALA A 165 2.01 2.51 14.43
CA ALA A 165 3.19 1.67 14.31
C ALA A 165 3.13 0.87 13.01
N SER A 166 4.27 0.57 12.42
CA SER A 166 4.39 -0.10 11.14
C SER A 166 4.89 -1.54 11.24
N ASP A 167 5.18 -2.00 12.45
CA ASP A 167 5.51 -3.40 12.74
C ASP A 167 5.14 -3.75 14.19
N GLY A 168 5.23 -5.05 14.52
CA GLY A 168 4.87 -5.54 15.85
C GLY A 168 5.76 -5.00 16.96
N LEU A 169 7.05 -4.78 16.69
CA LEU A 169 7.99 -4.26 17.71
C LEU A 169 7.70 -2.80 18.04
N GLU A 170 7.46 -1.96 17.03
CA GLU A 170 7.02 -0.57 17.24
C GLU A 170 5.67 -0.53 17.94
N GLY A 171 4.74 -1.44 17.55
CA GLY A 171 3.43 -1.58 18.19
C GLY A 171 3.54 -1.88 19.68
N GLU A 172 4.42 -2.82 20.07
CA GLU A 172 4.66 -3.15 21.47
C GLU A 172 5.23 -1.95 22.27
N LEU A 173 6.17 -1.22 21.69
CA LEU A 173 6.75 -0.03 22.31
C LEU A 173 5.71 1.08 22.47
N ALA A 174 4.92 1.34 21.43
CA ALA A 174 3.85 2.34 21.46
C ALA A 174 2.76 1.96 22.47
N TYR A 175 2.37 0.68 22.54
CA TYR A 175 1.42 0.21 23.53
C TYR A 175 1.90 0.46 24.97
N LYS A 176 3.16 0.15 25.28
CA LYS A 176 3.74 0.40 26.60
C LYS A 176 3.84 1.89 26.94
N GLN A 177 4.06 2.72 25.94
CA GLN A 177 4.24 4.18 26.13
C GLN A 177 2.92 4.90 26.31
N TYR A 178 1.89 4.56 25.49
CA TYR A 178 0.65 5.32 25.42
C TYR A 178 -0.52 4.67 26.12
N ALA A 179 -0.43 3.37 26.46
CA ALA A 179 -1.48 2.59 27.12
C ALA A 179 -2.88 2.83 26.50
N PRO A 180 -3.07 2.61 25.19
CA PRO A 180 -4.32 2.92 24.50
C PRO A 180 -5.46 2.02 24.99
N ASP A 181 -6.71 2.52 24.88
CA ASP A 181 -7.91 1.72 25.21
C ASP A 181 -8.16 0.62 24.15
N VAL A 182 -7.77 0.89 22.89
CA VAL A 182 -7.99 -0.02 21.76
C VAL A 182 -6.71 -0.09 20.92
N VAL A 183 -6.42 -1.28 20.38
CA VAL A 183 -5.36 -1.51 19.39
C VAL A 183 -5.99 -2.17 18.16
N THR A 184 -5.75 -1.58 16.99
CA THR A 184 -5.96 -2.29 15.72
C THR A 184 -4.63 -2.92 15.31
N LEU A 185 -4.63 -4.21 14.99
CA LEU A 185 -3.43 -4.97 14.70
C LEU A 185 -3.61 -5.76 13.40
N ASP A 186 -2.83 -5.44 12.38
CA ASP A 186 -2.65 -6.35 11.25
C ASP A 186 -1.84 -7.57 11.69
N ILE A 187 -2.30 -8.77 11.32
CA ILE A 187 -1.65 -10.04 11.67
C ILE A 187 -0.68 -10.53 10.60
N THR A 188 -0.57 -9.84 9.47
CA THR A 188 0.24 -10.27 8.31
C THR A 188 1.51 -9.44 8.11
N MET A 189 1.95 -8.73 9.15
CA MET A 189 3.11 -7.84 9.09
C MET A 189 4.45 -8.60 9.11
N PRO A 190 5.50 -8.10 8.40
CA PRO A 190 6.86 -8.58 8.60
C PRO A 190 7.36 -8.24 10.02
N ASN A 191 8.22 -9.08 10.56
CA ASN A 191 8.86 -8.91 11.90
C ASN A 191 7.87 -8.93 13.10
N MET A 192 6.88 -9.81 13.06
CA MET A 192 6.07 -10.16 14.23
C MET A 192 6.74 -11.25 15.05
#